data_43b4c62287b2cf9fed516ba844bf5675
#
_entry.id   43b4c62287b2cf9fed516ba844bf5675
#
_cell.length_a   1.000
_cell.length_b   1.000
_cell.length_c   1.000
_cell.angle_alpha   90.00
_cell.angle_beta   90.00
_cell.angle_gamma   90.00
#
_symmetry.space_group_name_H-M   'P 1'
#
loop_
_entity.id
_entity.type
_entity.pdbx_description
1 polymer ?
#
loop_
_entity_poly.entity_id
_entity_poly.type
_entity_poly.pdbx_seq_one_letter_code
_entity_poly.pdbx_strand_id
1 'polypeptide(L)'
;VVILREIAEKFRRRRLESGAVQINVPEINVWLADDRTITINRINRESPGRMLVSEIMIMANWLTARFLKTNRMPAIFRSQPAPRERLYKEEEGTLFQNWMQRKLLSRFVLNTVAEHHTGLGLNAYVTATSPIRKYFDLVTQRQIRAALGLEPLYTAEEIDQIIQSLEQPMGNIAKTQYARQRYWLLKYLEGQIGMKTEAIVLAKRRNNHVIILKEFMTECRLPLSAGIKLKPEYLVQVTVQHVDARRDLLSVFMG
;
A
#
# COMPACT_ATOMS: atom_id res chain seq x y z
N VAL A 1 18.58 17.38 10.16
CA VAL A 1 17.60 16.27 10.30
C VAL A 1 16.48 16.66 11.25
N VAL A 2 16.74 17.30 12.42
CA VAL A 2 15.72 17.67 13.42
C VAL A 2 14.65 18.59 12.81
N ILE A 3 15.05 19.69 12.17
CA ILE A 3 14.11 20.64 11.52
C ILE A 3 13.24 19.94 10.45
N LEU A 4 13.82 19.07 9.63
CA LEU A 4 13.06 18.32 8.62
C LEU A 4 12.04 17.38 9.26
N ARG A 5 12.36 16.79 10.40
CA ARG A 5 11.45 15.96 11.16
C ARG A 5 10.26 16.77 11.69
N GLU A 6 10.52 17.93 12.27
CA GLU A 6 9.45 18.82 12.76
C GLU A 6 8.51 19.27 11.63
N ILE A 7 9.08 19.59 10.46
CA ILE A 7 8.29 19.93 9.26
C ILE A 7 7.43 18.73 8.83
N ALA A 8 8.00 17.54 8.76
CA ALA A 8 7.30 16.33 8.38
C ALA A 8 6.15 16.01 9.36
N GLU A 9 6.40 16.09 10.68
CA GLU A 9 5.40 15.85 11.72
C GLU A 9 4.25 16.89 11.66
N LYS A 10 4.56 18.17 11.46
CA LYS A 10 3.56 19.23 11.28
C LYS A 10 2.72 19.01 10.01
N PHE A 11 3.35 18.64 8.91
CA PHE A 11 2.66 18.35 7.66
C PHE A 11 1.74 17.13 7.79
N ARG A 12 2.23 16.04 8.42
CA ARG A 12 1.43 14.85 8.70
C ARG A 12 0.19 15.20 9.53
N ARG A 13 0.36 15.91 10.63
CA ARG A 13 -0.75 16.35 11.51
C ARG A 13 -1.81 17.10 10.71
N ARG A 14 -1.39 18.08 9.91
CA ARG A 14 -2.30 18.85 9.04
C ARG A 14 -3.05 17.96 8.06
N ARG A 15 -2.42 16.95 7.47
CA ARG A 15 -3.09 16.01 6.57
C ARG A 15 -4.13 15.15 7.31
N LEU A 16 -3.80 14.69 8.50
CA LEU A 16 -4.72 13.91 9.34
C LEU A 16 -5.93 14.74 9.76
N GLU A 17 -5.72 15.97 10.19
CA GLU A 17 -6.78 16.95 10.46
C GLU A 17 -7.65 17.22 9.21
N SER A 18 -7.04 17.22 8.02
CA SER A 18 -7.76 17.33 6.74
C SER A 18 -8.41 16.01 6.29
N GLY A 19 -8.44 15.01 7.14
CA GLY A 19 -9.14 13.75 6.91
C GLY A 19 -8.32 12.67 6.19
N ALA A 20 -6.99 12.73 6.19
CA ALA A 20 -6.18 11.61 5.73
C ALA A 20 -6.53 10.31 6.47
N VAL A 21 -6.33 9.17 5.81
CA VAL A 21 -6.50 7.85 6.41
C VAL A 21 -5.11 7.28 6.68
N GLN A 22 -4.77 7.18 7.96
CA GLN A 22 -3.54 6.51 8.35
C GLN A 22 -3.77 5.00 8.42
N ILE A 23 -2.87 4.25 7.80
CA ILE A 23 -2.89 2.78 7.84
C ILE A 23 -1.53 2.31 8.34
N ASN A 24 -1.52 1.82 9.57
CA ASN A 24 -0.33 1.28 10.22
C ASN A 24 -0.31 -0.25 10.11
N VAL A 25 0.09 -0.74 8.93
CA VAL A 25 0.27 -2.16 8.65
C VAL A 25 1.75 -2.41 8.38
N PRO A 26 2.41 -3.34 9.11
CA PRO A 26 3.79 -3.71 8.84
C PRO A 26 3.98 -4.18 7.41
N GLU A 27 5.10 -3.85 6.82
CA GLU A 27 5.50 -4.35 5.51
C GLU A 27 6.37 -5.61 5.69
N ILE A 28 6.05 -6.64 4.94
CA ILE A 28 6.87 -7.84 4.87
C ILE A 28 7.75 -7.74 3.64
N ASN A 29 9.04 -7.78 3.86
CA ASN A 29 10.04 -7.83 2.81
C ASN A 29 10.65 -9.24 2.77
N VAL A 30 10.53 -9.88 1.61
CA VAL A 30 11.13 -11.18 1.35
C VAL A 30 12.42 -10.95 0.59
N TRP A 31 13.53 -11.31 1.18
CA TRP A 31 14.86 -11.18 0.61
C TRP A 31 15.40 -12.54 0.21
N LEU A 32 15.92 -12.63 -1.00
CA LEU A 32 16.63 -13.80 -1.52
C LEU A 32 18.12 -13.45 -1.60
N ALA A 33 18.94 -14.14 -0.83
CA ALA A 33 20.38 -13.98 -0.87
C ALA A 33 21.00 -14.76 -2.05
N ASP A 34 22.26 -14.49 -2.36
CA ASP A 34 22.97 -15.13 -3.48
C ASP A 34 23.11 -16.64 -3.32
N ASP A 35 23.19 -17.12 -2.09
CA ASP A 35 23.19 -18.56 -1.71
C ASP A 35 21.80 -19.19 -1.75
N ARG A 36 20.78 -18.45 -2.25
CA ARG A 36 19.37 -18.82 -2.30
C ARG A 36 18.67 -18.93 -0.94
N THR A 37 19.30 -18.48 0.13
CA THR A 37 18.63 -18.37 1.43
C THR A 37 17.53 -17.31 1.36
N ILE A 38 16.33 -17.68 1.83
CA ILE A 38 15.19 -16.76 1.88
C ILE A 38 15.08 -16.23 3.31
N THR A 39 15.11 -14.92 3.46
CA THR A 39 14.87 -14.23 4.73
C THR A 39 13.63 -13.35 4.66
N ILE A 40 12.91 -13.29 5.77
CA ILE A 40 11.73 -12.46 5.90
C ILE A 40 12.00 -11.39 6.95
N ASN A 41 11.87 -10.14 6.52
CA ASN A 41 12.03 -8.98 7.39
C ASN A 41 10.70 -8.25 7.55
N ARG A 42 10.30 -8.04 8.79
CA ARG A 42 9.15 -7.21 9.13
C ARG A 42 9.60 -5.78 9.33
N ILE A 43 9.07 -4.88 8.51
CA ILE A 43 9.45 -3.48 8.50
C ILE A 43 8.34 -2.65 9.16
N ASN A 44 8.70 -1.90 10.19
CA ASN A 44 7.83 -0.88 10.77
C ASN A 44 7.86 0.36 9.88
N ARG A 45 6.73 0.67 9.23
CA ARG A 45 6.58 1.86 8.38
C ARG A 45 6.56 3.17 9.17
N GLU A 46 6.21 3.12 10.44
CA GLU A 46 6.12 4.27 11.35
C GLU A 46 7.46 4.58 12.05
N SER A 47 8.55 3.88 11.69
CA SER A 47 9.87 4.25 12.21
C SER A 47 10.20 5.71 11.83
N PRO A 48 10.85 6.48 12.71
CA PRO A 48 11.04 7.94 12.53
C PRO A 48 11.67 8.32 11.19
N GLY A 49 12.68 7.57 10.73
CA GLY A 49 13.32 7.83 9.44
C GLY A 49 12.40 7.54 8.24
N ARG A 50 11.57 6.49 8.31
CA ARG A 50 10.62 6.18 7.23
C ARG A 50 9.47 7.17 7.19
N MET A 51 8.95 7.55 8.34
CA MET A 51 7.92 8.58 8.48
C MET A 51 8.44 9.90 7.88
N LEU A 52 9.62 10.35 8.28
CA LEU A 52 10.25 11.55 7.74
C LEU A 52 10.32 11.54 6.21
N VAL A 53 10.91 10.48 5.63
CA VAL A 53 11.08 10.38 4.18
C VAL A 53 9.72 10.33 3.47
N SER A 54 8.77 9.55 4.00
CA SER A 54 7.42 9.44 3.42
C SER A 54 6.69 10.77 3.41
N GLU A 55 6.70 11.51 4.51
CA GLU A 55 5.99 12.80 4.60
C GLU A 55 6.64 13.88 3.73
N ILE A 56 7.97 13.93 3.66
CA ILE A 56 8.67 14.86 2.75
C ILE A 56 8.37 14.52 1.28
N MET A 57 8.33 13.22 0.91
CA MET A 57 7.93 12.81 -0.44
C MET A 57 6.48 13.19 -0.75
N ILE A 58 5.56 12.98 0.19
CA ILE A 58 4.14 13.37 0.02
C ILE A 58 4.04 14.89 -0.13
N MET A 59 4.77 15.65 0.68
CA MET A 59 4.80 17.12 0.62
C MET A 59 5.35 17.63 -0.71
N ALA A 60 6.48 17.08 -1.18
CA ALA A 60 7.07 17.44 -2.47
C ALA A 60 6.08 17.18 -3.63
N ASN A 61 5.45 16.01 -3.66
CA ASN A 61 4.44 15.64 -4.65
C ASN A 61 3.21 16.55 -4.58
N TRP A 62 2.75 16.91 -3.38
CA TRP A 62 1.64 17.84 -3.19
C TRP A 62 1.98 19.27 -3.65
N LEU A 63 3.16 19.78 -3.32
CA LEU A 63 3.62 21.10 -3.77
C LEU A 63 3.73 21.15 -5.31
N THR A 64 4.26 20.09 -5.92
CA THR A 64 4.27 19.92 -7.38
C THR A 64 2.86 19.96 -7.97
N ALA A 65 1.93 19.19 -7.38
CA ALA A 65 0.54 19.18 -7.84
C ALA A 65 -0.11 20.57 -7.73
N ARG A 66 0.14 21.28 -6.64
CA ARG A 66 -0.35 22.66 -6.46
C ARG A 66 0.23 23.61 -7.50
N PHE A 67 1.51 23.53 -7.76
CA PHE A 67 2.18 24.35 -8.77
C PHE A 67 1.55 24.14 -10.15
N LEU A 68 1.42 22.88 -10.60
CA LEU A 68 0.82 22.56 -11.89
C LEU A 68 -0.65 22.99 -11.96
N LYS A 69 -1.45 22.75 -10.91
CA LYS A 69 -2.84 23.18 -10.80
C LYS A 69 -2.99 24.71 -10.88
N THR A 70 -2.17 25.44 -10.13
CA THR A 70 -2.22 26.92 -10.09
C THR A 70 -1.87 27.53 -11.44
N ASN A 71 -0.94 26.94 -12.18
CA ASN A 71 -0.56 27.36 -13.52
C ASN A 71 -1.45 26.77 -14.62
N ARG A 72 -2.54 26.07 -14.27
CA ARG A 72 -3.49 25.43 -15.21
C ARG A 72 -2.81 24.48 -16.20
N MET A 73 -1.74 23.84 -15.77
CA MET A 73 -0.98 22.91 -16.60
C MET A 73 -1.59 21.50 -16.49
N PRO A 74 -1.81 20.83 -17.63
CA PRO A 74 -2.22 19.43 -17.59
C PRO A 74 -1.12 18.59 -16.94
N ALA A 75 -1.50 17.60 -16.12
CA ALA A 75 -0.57 16.69 -15.46
C ALA A 75 -1.27 15.38 -15.14
N ILE A 76 -0.50 14.35 -14.78
CA ILE A 76 -1.07 13.10 -14.31
C ILE A 76 -1.42 13.25 -12.82
N PHE A 77 -2.59 13.83 -12.56
CA PHE A 77 -3.09 13.92 -11.19
C PHE A 77 -3.60 12.57 -10.70
N ARG A 78 -3.43 12.33 -9.42
CA ARG A 78 -3.90 11.14 -8.74
C ARG A 78 -4.91 11.54 -7.68
N SER A 79 -6.15 11.19 -7.89
CA SER A 79 -7.25 11.38 -6.94
C SER A 79 -7.62 10.07 -6.25
N GLN A 80 -8.30 10.17 -5.12
CA GLN A 80 -8.83 9.00 -4.42
C GLN A 80 -10.14 9.39 -3.74
N PRO A 81 -11.28 8.79 -4.11
CA PRO A 81 -12.55 8.99 -3.43
C PRO A 81 -12.47 8.59 -1.95
N ALA A 82 -13.40 9.07 -1.16
CA ALA A 82 -13.52 8.68 0.24
C ALA A 82 -13.62 7.15 0.39
N PRO A 83 -13.08 6.59 1.47
CA PRO A 83 -13.27 5.18 1.78
C PRO A 83 -14.76 4.89 1.96
N ARG A 84 -15.18 3.67 1.67
CA ARG A 84 -16.57 3.24 1.85
C ARG A 84 -17.06 3.40 3.28
N GLU A 85 -16.14 3.18 4.22
CA GLU A 85 -16.36 3.29 5.65
C GLU A 85 -15.04 3.62 6.34
N ARG A 86 -15.11 4.35 7.46
CA ARG A 86 -13.98 4.55 8.38
C ARG A 86 -14.20 3.74 9.63
N LEU A 87 -13.30 2.79 9.87
CA LEU A 87 -13.37 1.90 11.03
C LEU A 87 -12.84 2.53 12.31
N TYR A 88 -12.02 3.59 12.18
CA TYR A 88 -11.47 4.34 13.30
C TYR A 88 -11.19 5.79 12.87
N LYS A 89 -11.23 6.69 13.82
CA LYS A 89 -11.01 8.15 13.59
C LYS A 89 -9.66 8.62 14.10
N GLU A 90 -9.08 7.90 15.05
CA GLU A 90 -7.81 8.24 15.70
C GLU A 90 -6.62 7.69 14.89
N GLU A 91 -5.43 8.13 15.28
CA GLU A 91 -4.19 7.76 14.58
C GLU A 91 -3.83 6.27 14.74
N GLU A 92 -4.37 5.60 15.76
CA GLU A 92 -4.01 4.23 16.14
C GLU A 92 -5.21 3.28 16.14
N GLY A 93 -5.45 2.64 15.04
CA GLY A 93 -6.33 1.46 14.98
C GLY A 93 -5.57 0.16 15.34
N THR A 94 -6.29 -0.87 15.80
CA THR A 94 -5.72 -2.22 15.96
C THR A 94 -5.19 -2.75 14.62
N LEU A 95 -4.33 -3.77 14.64
CA LEU A 95 -3.85 -4.39 13.40
C LEU A 95 -5.01 -4.89 12.53
N PHE A 96 -6.06 -5.44 13.15
CA PHE A 96 -7.29 -5.84 12.47
C PHE A 96 -7.97 -4.65 11.79
N GLN A 97 -8.19 -3.56 12.52
CA GLN A 97 -8.82 -2.35 11.99
C GLN A 97 -8.01 -1.75 10.84
N ASN A 98 -6.69 -1.63 10.99
CA ASN A 98 -5.80 -1.15 9.92
C ASN A 98 -5.84 -2.04 8.67
N TRP A 99 -5.85 -3.37 8.87
CA TRP A 99 -5.95 -4.33 7.76
C TRP A 99 -7.28 -4.23 7.04
N MET A 100 -8.38 -4.13 7.79
CA MET A 100 -9.72 -3.99 7.23
C MET A 100 -9.92 -2.62 6.57
N GLN A 101 -9.43 -1.54 7.21
CA GLN A 101 -9.49 -0.19 6.62
C GLN A 101 -8.79 -0.12 5.27
N ARG A 102 -7.64 -0.78 5.12
CA ARG A 102 -6.95 -0.88 3.82
C ARG A 102 -7.82 -1.48 2.71
N LYS A 103 -8.67 -2.46 3.05
CA LYS A 103 -9.61 -3.10 2.10
C LYS A 103 -10.80 -2.21 1.75
N LEU A 104 -11.16 -1.28 2.63
CA LEU A 104 -12.25 -0.33 2.45
C LEU A 104 -11.84 0.95 1.73
N LEU A 105 -10.52 1.17 1.53
CA LEU A 105 -10.05 2.28 0.71
C LEU A 105 -10.53 2.13 -0.73
N SER A 106 -11.02 3.21 -1.30
CA SER A 106 -11.29 3.31 -2.71
C SER A 106 -10.00 3.22 -3.54
N ARG A 107 -10.08 2.72 -4.75
CA ARG A 107 -8.95 2.78 -5.67
C ARG A 107 -8.68 4.23 -6.06
N PHE A 108 -7.40 4.56 -6.25
CA PHE A 108 -7.05 5.85 -6.83
C PHE A 108 -7.44 5.88 -8.32
N VAL A 109 -7.68 7.08 -8.82
CA VAL A 109 -7.97 7.37 -10.23
C VAL A 109 -6.88 8.31 -10.75
N LEU A 110 -6.45 8.10 -11.97
CA LEU A 110 -5.55 9.00 -12.70
C LEU A 110 -6.37 9.87 -13.64
N ASN A 111 -6.12 11.17 -13.64
CA ASN A 111 -6.86 12.14 -14.42
C ASN A 111 -5.95 13.33 -14.80
N THR A 112 -6.29 14.06 -15.85
CA THR A 112 -5.62 15.31 -16.25
C THR A 112 -6.04 16.52 -15.41
N VAL A 113 -7.11 16.37 -14.62
CA VAL A 113 -7.66 17.40 -13.72
C VAL A 113 -7.38 17.06 -12.27
N ALA A 114 -6.97 18.08 -11.48
CA ALA A 114 -6.66 17.91 -10.06
C ALA A 114 -7.95 17.78 -9.22
N GLU A 115 -8.11 16.63 -8.60
CA GLU A 115 -9.17 16.30 -7.66
C GLU A 115 -8.62 15.92 -6.29
N HIS A 116 -9.52 15.76 -5.30
CA HIS A 116 -9.15 15.42 -3.94
C HIS A 116 -8.61 13.99 -3.81
N HIS A 117 -7.53 13.82 -3.04
CA HIS A 117 -6.98 12.52 -2.65
C HIS A 117 -7.28 12.26 -1.19
N THR A 118 -8.45 11.67 -0.89
CA THR A 118 -8.95 11.51 0.49
C THR A 118 -7.99 10.72 1.37
N GLY A 119 -7.41 9.62 0.88
CA GLY A 119 -6.46 8.83 1.68
C GLY A 119 -5.24 9.61 2.15
N LEU A 120 -4.85 10.67 1.46
CA LEU A 120 -3.77 11.56 1.84
C LEU A 120 -4.24 12.86 2.52
N GLY A 121 -5.55 13.18 2.49
CA GLY A 121 -6.09 14.44 2.99
C GLY A 121 -5.62 15.66 2.20
N LEU A 122 -5.45 15.52 0.88
CA LEU A 122 -4.87 16.55 0.01
C LEU A 122 -5.81 16.90 -1.14
N ASN A 123 -5.87 18.20 -1.47
CA ASN A 123 -6.75 18.75 -2.51
C ASN A 123 -6.20 18.61 -3.94
N ALA A 124 -4.99 18.15 -4.09
CA ALA A 124 -4.35 17.77 -5.36
C ALA A 124 -3.14 16.89 -5.04
N TYR A 125 -2.86 15.93 -5.90
CA TYR A 125 -1.67 15.08 -5.76
C TYR A 125 -1.18 14.59 -7.11
N VAL A 126 0.14 14.58 -7.29
CA VAL A 126 0.84 13.93 -8.40
C VAL A 126 1.97 13.08 -7.83
N THR A 127 2.62 12.27 -8.65
CA THR A 127 3.88 11.63 -8.28
C THR A 127 5.00 12.18 -9.17
N ALA A 128 6.15 12.55 -8.57
CA ALA A 128 7.28 13.15 -9.26
C ALA A 128 8.65 12.69 -8.73
N THR A 129 8.66 11.90 -7.63
CA THR A 129 9.89 11.65 -6.83
C THR A 129 10.71 10.45 -7.28
N SER A 130 10.27 9.71 -8.30
CA SER A 130 10.94 8.49 -8.74
C SER A 130 10.99 8.33 -10.28
N PRO A 131 11.47 9.33 -11.05
CA PRO A 131 11.37 9.35 -12.53
C PRO A 131 12.19 8.27 -13.22
N ILE A 132 13.25 7.77 -12.61
CA ILE A 132 14.13 6.73 -13.18
C ILE A 132 13.39 5.40 -13.35
N ARG A 133 12.40 5.11 -12.48
CA ARG A 133 11.69 3.83 -12.44
C ARG A 133 10.18 3.93 -12.61
N LYS A 134 9.64 5.14 -12.65
CA LYS A 134 8.20 5.42 -12.81
C LYS A 134 7.99 6.43 -13.93
N TYR A 135 7.44 5.97 -15.02
CA TYR A 135 7.23 6.81 -16.19
C TYR A 135 6.29 8.00 -15.92
N PHE A 136 5.24 7.82 -15.13
CA PHE A 136 4.36 8.93 -14.74
C PHE A 136 5.09 10.03 -13.95
N ASP A 137 6.03 9.66 -13.11
CA ASP A 137 6.86 10.62 -12.38
C ASP A 137 7.76 11.41 -13.36
N LEU A 138 8.28 10.74 -14.40
CA LEU A 138 9.05 11.39 -15.47
C LEU A 138 8.20 12.39 -16.26
N VAL A 139 6.98 11.99 -16.65
CA VAL A 139 6.05 12.89 -17.35
C VAL A 139 5.72 14.12 -16.49
N THR A 140 5.47 13.91 -15.19
CA THR A 140 5.24 15.03 -14.26
C THR A 140 6.44 15.97 -14.19
N GLN A 141 7.67 15.45 -14.14
CA GLN A 141 8.87 16.30 -14.14
C GLN A 141 9.05 17.05 -15.47
N ARG A 142 8.74 16.43 -16.61
CA ARG A 142 8.75 17.13 -17.91
C ARG A 142 7.74 18.27 -17.94
N GLN A 143 6.56 18.09 -17.37
CA GLN A 143 5.58 19.18 -17.25
C GLN A 143 6.08 20.34 -16.37
N ILE A 144 6.81 20.07 -15.30
CA ILE A 144 7.47 21.11 -14.50
C ILE A 144 8.52 21.83 -15.35
N ARG A 145 9.33 21.10 -16.10
CA ARG A 145 10.36 21.68 -16.99
C ARG A 145 9.76 22.50 -18.11
N ALA A 146 8.61 22.07 -18.65
CA ALA A 146 7.83 22.83 -19.62
C ALA A 146 7.31 24.15 -19.03
N ALA A 147 6.84 24.14 -17.76
CA ALA A 147 6.46 25.36 -17.05
C ALA A 147 7.59 26.37 -16.88
N LEU A 148 8.82 25.89 -16.89
CA LEU A 148 10.04 26.72 -16.83
C LEU A 148 10.60 27.07 -18.22
N GLY A 149 9.90 26.71 -19.31
CA GLY A 149 10.34 26.96 -20.69
C GLY A 149 11.51 26.09 -21.16
N LEU A 150 11.79 24.97 -20.48
CA LEU A 150 12.93 24.10 -20.78
C LEU A 150 12.59 22.94 -21.72
N GLU A 151 11.33 22.58 -21.83
CA GLU A 151 10.83 21.47 -22.66
C GLU A 151 9.45 21.82 -23.23
N PRO A 152 9.00 21.17 -24.33
CA PRO A 152 7.63 21.31 -24.82
C PRO A 152 6.62 20.77 -23.80
N LEU A 153 5.45 21.43 -23.73
CA LEU A 153 4.35 21.04 -22.87
C LEU A 153 3.59 19.85 -23.47
N TYR A 154 3.32 18.82 -22.70
CA TYR A 154 2.30 17.82 -23.05
C TYR A 154 0.91 18.41 -22.91
N THR A 155 0.06 18.21 -23.93
CA THR A 155 -1.35 18.58 -23.87
C THR A 155 -2.14 17.64 -22.95
N ALA A 156 -3.37 17.99 -22.61
CA ALA A 156 -4.25 17.12 -21.84
C ALA A 156 -4.55 15.81 -22.57
N GLU A 157 -4.74 15.89 -23.89
CA GLU A 157 -4.99 14.73 -24.76
C GLU A 157 -3.81 13.79 -24.81
N GLU A 158 -2.59 14.30 -24.92
CA GLU A 158 -1.37 13.48 -24.89
C GLU A 158 -1.19 12.78 -23.53
N ILE A 159 -1.49 13.47 -22.43
CA ILE A 159 -1.44 12.89 -21.08
C ILE A 159 -2.50 11.81 -20.91
N ASP A 160 -3.72 12.01 -21.39
CA ASP A 160 -4.78 11.00 -21.38
C ASP A 160 -4.39 9.76 -22.18
N GLN A 161 -3.79 9.93 -23.35
CA GLN A 161 -3.25 8.80 -24.13
C GLN A 161 -2.15 8.03 -23.37
N ILE A 162 -1.25 8.74 -22.67
CA ILE A 162 -0.22 8.12 -21.83
C ILE A 162 -0.87 7.32 -20.70
N ILE A 163 -1.87 7.88 -20.01
CA ILE A 163 -2.58 7.17 -18.92
C ILE A 163 -3.22 5.89 -19.46
N GLN A 164 -3.99 5.99 -20.54
CA GLN A 164 -4.70 4.85 -21.14
C GLN A 164 -3.75 3.76 -21.63
N SER A 165 -2.65 4.13 -22.28
CA SER A 165 -1.66 3.17 -22.80
C SER A 165 -0.94 2.37 -21.71
N LEU A 166 -0.83 2.94 -20.50
CA LEU A 166 -0.10 2.33 -19.40
C LEU A 166 -0.98 1.67 -18.33
N GLU A 167 -2.29 1.88 -18.35
CA GLU A 167 -3.20 1.33 -17.34
C GLU A 167 -3.09 -0.20 -17.25
N GLN A 168 -3.22 -0.89 -18.38
CA GLN A 168 -3.12 -2.36 -18.41
C GLN A 168 -1.71 -2.88 -18.10
N PRO A 169 -0.62 -2.37 -18.69
CA PRO A 169 0.74 -2.77 -18.35
C PRO A 169 1.06 -2.58 -16.86
N MET A 170 0.69 -1.45 -16.28
CA MET A 170 0.91 -1.19 -14.85
C MET A 170 0.12 -2.15 -13.95
N GLY A 171 -1.11 -2.47 -14.33
CA GLY A 171 -1.93 -3.47 -13.65
C GLY A 171 -1.28 -4.86 -13.67
N ASN A 172 -0.73 -5.26 -14.80
CA ASN A 172 -0.02 -6.54 -14.96
C ASN A 172 1.28 -6.58 -14.13
N ILE A 173 2.06 -5.49 -14.14
CA ILE A 173 3.27 -5.37 -13.30
C ILE A 173 2.92 -5.50 -11.83
N ALA A 174 1.88 -4.81 -11.35
CA ALA A 174 1.46 -4.89 -9.96
C ALA A 174 1.03 -6.32 -9.55
N LYS A 175 0.28 -7.01 -10.42
CA LYS A 175 -0.11 -8.42 -10.20
C LYS A 175 1.12 -9.34 -10.14
N THR A 176 2.07 -9.16 -11.06
CA THR A 176 3.31 -9.97 -11.11
C THR A 176 4.18 -9.73 -9.88
N GLN A 177 4.32 -8.47 -9.44
CA GLN A 177 5.05 -8.14 -8.23
C GLN A 177 4.42 -8.79 -6.98
N TYR A 178 3.10 -8.71 -6.87
CA TYR A 178 2.38 -9.36 -5.77
C TYR A 178 2.54 -10.89 -5.80
N ALA A 179 2.36 -11.52 -6.96
CA ALA A 179 2.52 -12.96 -7.12
C ALA A 179 3.96 -13.43 -6.82
N ARG A 180 4.96 -12.66 -7.25
CA ARG A 180 6.37 -12.93 -6.94
C ARG A 180 6.64 -12.86 -5.43
N GLN A 181 6.18 -11.80 -4.77
CA GLN A 181 6.37 -11.66 -3.32
C GLN A 181 5.69 -12.80 -2.57
N ARG A 182 4.46 -13.15 -2.96
CA ARG A 182 3.73 -14.26 -2.35
C ARG A 182 4.38 -15.61 -2.61
N TYR A 183 4.88 -15.86 -3.83
CA TYR A 183 5.61 -17.08 -4.16
C TYR A 183 6.81 -17.29 -3.24
N TRP A 184 7.66 -16.29 -3.05
CA TRP A 184 8.85 -16.40 -2.22
C TRP A 184 8.52 -16.49 -0.73
N LEU A 185 7.45 -15.85 -0.28
CA LEU A 185 6.93 -16.02 1.07
C LEU A 185 6.47 -17.48 1.31
N LEU A 186 5.70 -18.04 0.37
CA LEU A 186 5.27 -19.43 0.47
C LEU A 186 6.46 -20.38 0.37
N LYS A 187 7.45 -20.07 -0.44
CA LYS A 187 8.69 -20.85 -0.55
C LYS A 187 9.45 -20.90 0.76
N TYR A 188 9.50 -19.81 1.49
CA TYR A 188 10.02 -19.78 2.86
C TYR A 188 9.18 -20.67 3.80
N LEU A 189 7.86 -20.55 3.73
CA LEU A 189 6.94 -21.31 4.59
C LEU A 189 6.91 -22.81 4.29
N GLU A 190 7.30 -23.25 3.08
CA GLU A 190 7.51 -24.69 2.78
C GLU A 190 8.55 -25.32 3.72
N GLY A 191 9.57 -24.57 4.13
CA GLY A 191 10.56 -25.00 5.12
C GLY A 191 10.10 -24.87 6.57
N GLN A 192 8.89 -24.37 6.82
CA GLN A 192 8.36 -24.08 8.16
C GLN A 192 7.10 -24.90 8.49
N ILE A 193 6.90 -26.03 7.84
CA ILE A 193 5.77 -26.94 8.15
C ILE A 193 5.87 -27.38 9.61
N GLY A 194 4.77 -27.33 10.36
CA GLY A 194 4.72 -27.58 11.80
C GLY A 194 4.96 -26.34 12.68
N MET A 195 5.36 -25.20 12.08
CA MET A 195 5.53 -23.96 12.83
C MET A 195 4.19 -23.45 13.37
N LYS A 196 4.21 -23.05 14.65
CA LYS A 196 3.08 -22.36 15.30
C LYS A 196 3.23 -20.85 15.13
N THR A 197 2.15 -20.17 14.78
CA THR A 197 2.12 -18.72 14.60
C THR A 197 0.79 -18.13 15.03
N GLU A 198 0.82 -16.87 15.45
CA GLU A 198 -0.40 -16.12 15.78
C GLU A 198 -1.12 -15.66 14.50
N ALA A 199 -2.43 -15.73 14.53
CA ALA A 199 -3.28 -15.22 13.47
C ALA A 199 -4.45 -14.41 14.03
N ILE A 200 -4.93 -13.45 13.25
CA ILE A 200 -6.13 -12.67 13.56
C ILE A 200 -7.24 -13.12 12.62
N VAL A 201 -8.42 -13.41 13.19
CA VAL A 201 -9.61 -13.74 12.42
C VAL A 201 -10.15 -12.47 11.75
N LEU A 202 -10.23 -12.48 10.42
CA LEU A 202 -10.71 -11.34 9.65
C LEU A 202 -12.22 -11.47 9.35
N ALA A 203 -12.67 -12.64 8.95
CA ALA A 203 -14.06 -12.87 8.61
C ALA A 203 -14.42 -14.36 8.67
N LYS A 204 -15.70 -14.64 8.94
CA LYS A 204 -16.27 -15.96 8.75
C LYS A 204 -16.86 -16.10 7.34
N ARG A 205 -16.56 -17.20 6.68
CA ARG A 205 -17.15 -17.61 5.40
C ARG A 205 -17.97 -18.89 5.62
N ARG A 206 -18.63 -19.35 4.57
CA ARG A 206 -19.51 -20.54 4.65
C ARG A 206 -18.79 -21.77 5.23
N ASN A 207 -17.57 -22.07 4.76
CA ASN A 207 -16.84 -23.30 5.08
C ASN A 207 -15.48 -23.05 5.78
N ASN A 208 -15.12 -21.80 6.06
CA ASN A 208 -13.85 -21.47 6.68
C ASN A 208 -13.89 -20.08 7.32
N HIS A 209 -12.88 -19.78 8.13
CA HIS A 209 -12.52 -18.42 8.51
C HIS A 209 -11.41 -17.91 7.60
N VAL A 210 -11.48 -16.63 7.23
CA VAL A 210 -10.34 -15.91 6.65
C VAL A 210 -9.54 -15.36 7.83
N ILE A 211 -8.29 -15.69 7.88
CA ILE A 211 -7.36 -15.23 8.92
C ILE A 211 -6.16 -14.54 8.28
N ILE A 212 -5.46 -13.70 9.03
CA ILE A 212 -4.16 -13.15 8.65
C ILE A 212 -3.10 -13.67 9.60
N LEU A 213 -2.05 -14.28 9.07
CA LEU A 213 -0.87 -14.64 9.85
C LEU A 213 -0.13 -13.35 10.22
N LYS A 214 -0.04 -13.08 11.53
CA LYS A 214 0.43 -11.80 12.07
C LYS A 214 1.91 -11.54 11.78
N GLU A 215 2.72 -12.58 11.75
CA GLU A 215 4.15 -12.48 11.46
C GLU A 215 4.42 -12.20 9.98
N PHE A 216 3.65 -12.80 9.09
CA PHE A 216 3.86 -12.77 7.65
C PHE A 216 2.93 -11.81 6.91
N MET A 217 2.00 -11.17 7.61
CA MET A 217 0.99 -10.27 7.03
C MET A 217 0.32 -10.88 5.78
N THR A 218 0.07 -12.19 5.80
CA THR A 218 -0.53 -12.93 4.69
C THR A 218 -1.84 -13.57 5.09
N GLU A 219 -2.81 -13.49 4.19
CA GLU A 219 -4.12 -14.11 4.40
C GLU A 219 -4.09 -15.59 4.02
N CYS A 220 -4.76 -16.40 4.83
CA CYS A 220 -5.03 -17.79 4.51
C CYS A 220 -6.41 -18.21 5.04
N ARG A 221 -6.80 -19.45 4.73
CA ARG A 221 -8.06 -20.03 5.16
C ARG A 221 -7.83 -21.00 6.32
N LEU A 222 -8.59 -20.81 7.39
CA LEU A 222 -8.64 -21.71 8.52
C LEU A 222 -9.95 -22.52 8.43
N PRO A 223 -9.91 -23.85 8.31
CA PRO A 223 -11.10 -24.69 8.31
C PRO A 223 -11.97 -24.46 9.56
N LEU A 224 -13.27 -24.65 9.43
CA LEU A 224 -14.16 -24.64 10.59
C LEU A 224 -13.90 -25.88 11.46
N SER A 225 -13.74 -25.66 12.75
CA SER A 225 -13.63 -26.73 13.74
C SER A 225 -14.93 -26.84 14.52
N ALA A 226 -15.41 -28.07 14.74
CA ALA A 226 -16.63 -28.31 15.51
C ALA A 226 -16.49 -27.76 16.94
N GLY A 227 -17.52 -27.04 17.39
CA GLY A 227 -17.55 -26.48 18.75
C GLY A 227 -16.82 -25.16 18.94
N ILE A 228 -16.02 -24.69 17.98
CA ILE A 228 -15.27 -23.44 18.12
C ILE A 228 -15.96 -22.32 17.32
N LYS A 229 -16.44 -21.30 18.03
CA LYS A 229 -17.03 -20.10 17.43
C LYS A 229 -16.01 -18.96 17.45
N LEU A 230 -15.38 -18.70 16.32
CA LEU A 230 -14.46 -17.56 16.16
C LEU A 230 -15.22 -16.35 15.61
N LYS A 231 -14.94 -15.19 16.21
CA LYS A 231 -15.43 -13.89 15.74
C LYS A 231 -14.28 -13.10 15.09
N PRO A 232 -14.60 -12.14 14.20
CA PRO A 232 -13.60 -11.20 13.71
C PRO A 232 -12.82 -10.57 14.88
N GLU A 233 -11.55 -10.24 14.64
CA GLU A 233 -10.59 -9.68 15.58
C GLU A 233 -10.03 -10.68 16.63
N TYR A 234 -10.60 -11.87 16.77
CA TYR A 234 -10.03 -12.87 17.69
C TYR A 234 -8.61 -13.26 17.27
N LEU A 235 -7.73 -13.29 18.28
CA LEU A 235 -6.38 -13.83 18.14
C LEU A 235 -6.43 -15.34 18.33
N VAL A 236 -5.86 -16.08 17.41
CA VAL A 236 -5.82 -17.54 17.44
C VAL A 236 -4.41 -18.02 17.16
N GLN A 237 -4.04 -19.16 17.76
CA GLN A 237 -2.80 -19.84 17.41
C GLN A 237 -3.09 -20.89 16.35
N VAL A 238 -2.28 -20.91 15.30
CA VAL A 238 -2.42 -21.85 14.19
C VAL A 238 -1.07 -22.48 13.87
N THR A 239 -1.13 -23.71 13.36
CA THR A 239 0.04 -24.45 12.90
C THR A 239 0.04 -24.54 11.38
N VAL A 240 1.16 -24.26 10.74
CA VAL A 240 1.36 -24.42 9.29
C VAL A 240 1.33 -25.91 8.95
N GLN A 241 0.37 -26.34 8.16
CA GLN A 241 0.14 -27.75 7.85
C GLN A 241 0.71 -28.16 6.50
N HIS A 242 0.39 -27.40 5.47
CA HIS A 242 0.79 -27.70 4.10
C HIS A 242 0.98 -26.41 3.31
N VAL A 243 2.07 -26.36 2.56
CA VAL A 243 2.41 -25.22 1.71
C VAL A 243 2.88 -25.73 0.36
N ASP A 244 2.38 -25.13 -0.72
CA ASP A 244 2.85 -25.34 -2.09
C ASP A 244 2.94 -23.97 -2.78
N ALA A 245 4.16 -23.48 -2.91
CA ALA A 245 4.40 -22.16 -3.49
C ALA A 245 4.02 -22.08 -4.99
N ARG A 246 4.11 -23.18 -5.74
CA ARG A 246 3.78 -23.22 -7.16
C ARG A 246 2.27 -23.19 -7.40
N ARG A 247 1.49 -23.78 -6.48
CA ARG A 247 0.02 -23.82 -6.54
C ARG A 247 -0.65 -22.70 -5.75
N ASP A 248 0.14 -21.80 -5.17
CA ASP A 248 -0.34 -20.73 -4.26
C ASP A 248 -1.18 -21.27 -3.08
N LEU A 249 -0.76 -22.40 -2.53
CA LEU A 249 -1.48 -23.10 -1.46
C LEU A 249 -0.80 -22.85 -0.11
N LEU A 250 -1.60 -22.43 0.88
CA LEU A 250 -1.22 -22.33 2.29
C LEU A 250 -2.37 -22.86 3.13
N SER A 251 -2.14 -23.98 3.79
CA SER A 251 -3.07 -24.62 4.70
C SER A 251 -2.57 -24.54 6.13
N VAL A 252 -3.45 -24.21 7.04
CA VAL A 252 -3.19 -24.12 8.47
C VAL A 252 -4.32 -24.80 9.24
N PHE A 253 -4.03 -25.27 10.44
CA PHE A 253 -5.04 -25.76 11.37
C PHE A 253 -4.88 -25.11 12.74
N MET A 254 -5.92 -25.18 13.55
CA MET A 254 -5.89 -24.65 14.90
C MET A 254 -5.21 -25.67 15.82
N GLY A 255 -4.22 -25.20 16.60
CA GLY A 255 -3.49 -26.05 17.53
C GLY A 255 -2.30 -25.34 18.14
#